data_b36b332aba9f4699334304f3c7983cb4
#
_entry.id   b36b332aba9f4699334304f3c7983cb4
#
_cell.length_a   1.000
_cell.length_b   1.000
_cell.length_c   1.000
_cell.angle_alpha   90.00
_cell.angle_beta   90.00
_cell.angle_gamma   90.00
#
_symmetry.space_group_name_H-M   'P 1'
#
loop_
_entity.id
_entity.type
_entity.pdbx_description
1 polymer ?
#
loop_
_entity_poly.entity_id
_entity_poly.type
_entity_poly.pdbx_seq_one_letter_code
_entity_poly.pdbx_strand_id
1 'polypeptide(L)'
;MDGCLANSPEDIVKEILVRCPVKSLLRFKCVCKNWCTLIKTPEFVQQHLKNHSPPQLLIYDNGDIDDDDDDLSITLISEEHPRRFIGMKQLFGSVDGLFFMVGEIDREISCALWNPGTREVKPLHLPIPVATIHDSPVFGFGLDPLTYDYKVVYFHINNLCEHYASVHSCSRDLWRIFKPKIPYFTDVKHTFGTAYLNGTYYWLLTGGHHSNYTILLFDFGSEMFKEIEGPGHQSVDTNMLGLMSVDSSIAILNLNPRTVFAYDIWVMIQPGVWNKLVTFQCFFRIKSCYDNSLILATKDSQLVSYDVRTNKTRHLGFHHPGLRKDAEYDGGCGVFYYKESLVKIKRRDDEDLDH
;
A
#
# COMPACT_ATOMS: atom_id res chain seq x y z
N MET A 1 39.98 14.66 -24.20
CA MET A 1 40.14 13.22 -24.55
C MET A 1 39.48 12.46 -23.40
N ASP A 2 38.17 12.35 -23.47
CA ASP A 2 37.39 11.62 -22.45
C ASP A 2 37.51 10.15 -22.71
N GLY A 3 38.24 9.48 -21.82
CA GLY A 3 38.41 8.03 -21.86
C GLY A 3 37.06 7.36 -21.64
N CYS A 4 36.52 6.76 -22.69
CA CYS A 4 35.43 5.80 -22.61
C CYS A 4 35.93 4.65 -21.72
N LEU A 5 35.55 4.63 -20.43
CA LEU A 5 35.75 3.50 -19.52
C LEU A 5 34.98 2.34 -20.13
N ALA A 6 35.67 1.43 -20.79
CA ALA A 6 35.08 0.18 -21.25
C ALA A 6 34.56 -0.57 -20.00
N ASN A 7 33.24 -0.77 -19.91
CA ASN A 7 32.64 -1.54 -18.83
C ASN A 7 33.32 -2.90 -18.74
N SER A 8 33.68 -3.34 -17.55
CA SER A 8 34.21 -4.68 -17.35
C SER A 8 33.16 -5.73 -17.72
N PRO A 9 33.54 -6.98 -18.08
CA PRO A 9 32.56 -8.05 -18.32
C PRO A 9 31.59 -8.23 -17.15
N GLU A 10 32.01 -7.94 -15.92
CA GLU A 10 31.18 -8.02 -14.72
C GLU A 10 30.13 -6.91 -14.67
N ASP A 11 30.46 -5.70 -15.11
CA ASP A 11 29.51 -4.58 -15.17
C ASP A 11 28.41 -4.85 -16.20
N ILE A 12 28.77 -5.45 -17.35
CA ILE A 12 27.81 -5.83 -18.39
C ILE A 12 26.85 -6.91 -17.85
N VAL A 13 27.37 -7.92 -17.14
CA VAL A 13 26.57 -8.95 -16.51
C VAL A 13 25.61 -8.35 -15.49
N LYS A 14 26.08 -7.42 -14.64
CA LYS A 14 25.25 -6.72 -13.67
C LYS A 14 24.13 -5.93 -14.35
N GLU A 15 24.39 -5.22 -15.43
CA GLU A 15 23.39 -4.47 -16.18
C GLU A 15 22.33 -5.39 -16.82
N ILE A 16 22.71 -6.56 -17.28
CA ILE A 16 21.77 -7.57 -17.81
C ILE A 16 20.90 -8.11 -16.68
N LEU A 17 21.53 -8.54 -15.58
CA LEU A 17 20.81 -9.13 -14.44
C LEU A 17 19.81 -8.15 -13.82
N VAL A 18 20.16 -6.89 -13.69
CA VAL A 18 19.26 -5.85 -13.12
C VAL A 18 17.95 -5.70 -13.91
N ARG A 19 17.94 -6.07 -15.18
CA ARG A 19 16.74 -6.03 -16.04
C ARG A 19 15.94 -7.33 -16.08
N CYS A 20 16.43 -8.38 -15.42
CA CYS A 20 15.75 -9.67 -15.40
C CYS A 20 14.60 -9.70 -14.39
N PRO A 21 13.50 -10.42 -14.67
CA PRO A 21 12.42 -10.65 -13.71
C PRO A 21 12.91 -11.33 -12.42
N VAL A 22 12.28 -11.05 -11.29
CA VAL A 22 12.63 -11.61 -9.97
C VAL A 22 12.68 -13.14 -10.02
N LYS A 23 11.70 -13.78 -10.66
CA LYS A 23 11.67 -15.25 -10.84
C LYS A 23 12.92 -15.80 -11.52
N SER A 24 13.45 -15.09 -12.51
CA SER A 24 14.69 -15.46 -13.20
C SER A 24 15.90 -15.26 -12.31
N LEU A 25 15.97 -14.13 -11.60
CA LEU A 25 17.06 -13.82 -10.68
C LEU A 25 17.14 -14.81 -9.52
N LEU A 26 16.00 -15.27 -8.99
CA LEU A 26 15.97 -16.33 -7.97
C LEU A 26 16.59 -17.64 -8.48
N ARG A 27 16.36 -18.00 -9.75
CA ARG A 27 17.00 -19.16 -10.40
C ARG A 27 18.49 -18.91 -10.64
N PHE A 28 18.85 -17.70 -11.05
CA PHE A 28 20.24 -17.33 -11.33
C PHE A 28 21.15 -17.34 -10.09
N LYS A 29 20.59 -17.22 -8.88
CA LYS A 29 21.36 -17.46 -7.63
C LYS A 29 22.01 -18.85 -7.58
N CYS A 30 21.50 -19.82 -8.32
CA CYS A 30 22.05 -21.19 -8.36
C CYS A 30 23.13 -21.37 -9.45
N VAL A 31 23.38 -20.39 -10.32
CA VAL A 31 24.34 -20.52 -11.44
C VAL A 31 25.78 -20.49 -10.95
N CYS A 32 26.14 -19.51 -10.12
CA CYS A 32 27.46 -19.43 -9.50
C CYS A 32 27.43 -18.56 -8.23
N LYS A 33 28.46 -18.70 -7.40
CA LYS A 33 28.58 -17.95 -6.14
C LYS A 33 28.60 -16.44 -6.35
N ASN A 34 29.29 -15.95 -7.41
CA ASN A 34 29.37 -14.51 -7.70
C ASN A 34 27.99 -13.91 -8.00
N TRP A 35 27.18 -14.57 -8.81
CA TRP A 35 25.81 -14.12 -9.09
C TRP A 35 24.93 -14.19 -7.84
N CYS A 36 25.06 -15.27 -7.05
CA CYS A 36 24.32 -15.40 -5.80
C CYS A 36 24.64 -14.24 -4.84
N THR A 37 25.91 -13.89 -4.69
CA THR A 37 26.35 -12.77 -3.85
C THR A 37 25.86 -11.43 -4.41
N LEU A 38 26.08 -11.18 -5.71
CA LEU A 38 25.67 -9.94 -6.37
C LEU A 38 24.16 -9.66 -6.21
N ILE A 39 23.31 -10.66 -6.51
CA ILE A 39 21.86 -10.52 -6.46
C ILE A 39 21.33 -10.26 -5.03
N LYS A 40 22.10 -10.63 -4.01
CA LYS A 40 21.76 -10.41 -2.60
C LYS A 40 22.19 -9.02 -2.08
N THR A 41 23.06 -8.30 -2.79
CA THR A 41 23.54 -7.00 -2.30
C THR A 41 22.43 -5.95 -2.26
N PRO A 42 22.39 -5.09 -1.22
CA PRO A 42 21.40 -4.02 -1.13
C PRO A 42 21.43 -3.10 -2.35
N GLU A 43 22.61 -2.81 -2.88
CA GLU A 43 22.81 -1.95 -4.05
C GLU A 43 22.17 -2.55 -5.30
N PHE A 44 22.30 -3.86 -5.51
CA PHE A 44 21.66 -4.56 -6.62
C PHE A 44 20.14 -4.55 -6.47
N VAL A 45 19.63 -4.84 -5.28
CA VAL A 45 18.19 -4.84 -4.98
C VAL A 45 17.59 -3.45 -5.25
N GLN A 46 18.23 -2.39 -4.79
CA GLN A 46 17.79 -1.01 -5.02
C GLN A 46 17.87 -0.62 -6.50
N GLN A 47 18.93 -1.01 -7.21
CA GLN A 47 19.07 -0.76 -8.64
C GLN A 47 18.00 -1.51 -9.45
N HIS A 48 17.70 -2.75 -9.07
CA HIS A 48 16.66 -3.56 -9.68
C HIS A 48 15.28 -2.92 -9.50
N LEU A 49 14.93 -2.46 -8.28
CA LEU A 49 13.68 -1.75 -8.01
C LEU A 49 13.49 -0.49 -8.87
N LYS A 50 14.59 0.24 -9.13
CA LYS A 50 14.56 1.45 -9.97
C LYS A 50 14.42 1.15 -11.46
N ASN A 51 15.10 0.12 -11.95
CA ASN A 51 15.28 -0.14 -13.38
C ASN A 51 14.34 -1.23 -13.92
N HIS A 52 13.64 -1.95 -13.04
CA HIS A 52 12.81 -3.06 -13.47
C HIS A 52 11.49 -2.58 -14.08
N SER A 53 10.89 -3.50 -14.82
CA SER A 53 9.65 -3.46 -15.62
C SER A 53 8.55 -2.54 -15.10
N PRO A 54 7.61 -2.12 -15.96
CA PRO A 54 6.46 -1.35 -15.52
C PRO A 54 5.74 -2.07 -14.38
N PRO A 55 5.12 -1.32 -13.46
CA PRO A 55 4.40 -1.93 -12.35
C PRO A 55 3.29 -2.84 -12.87
N GLN A 56 3.09 -3.95 -12.18
CA GLN A 56 2.05 -4.93 -12.46
C GLN A 56 0.80 -4.61 -11.64
N LEU A 57 -0.34 -5.09 -12.09
CA LEU A 57 -1.58 -5.02 -11.33
C LEU A 57 -1.74 -6.28 -10.47
N LEU A 58 -2.10 -6.05 -9.22
CA LEU A 58 -2.53 -7.06 -8.28
C LEU A 58 -3.97 -6.76 -7.91
N ILE A 59 -4.83 -7.75 -8.00
CA ILE A 59 -6.24 -7.65 -7.60
C ILE A 59 -6.42 -8.52 -6.38
N TYR A 60 -7.04 -7.97 -5.35
CA TYR A 60 -7.48 -8.74 -4.21
C TYR A 60 -9.01 -8.74 -4.12
N ASP A 61 -9.57 -9.84 -3.66
CA ASP A 61 -10.99 -10.05 -3.46
C ASP A 61 -11.18 -10.77 -2.11
N ASN A 62 -11.96 -10.19 -1.23
CA ASN A 62 -12.24 -10.75 0.10
C ASN A 62 -13.40 -11.77 0.10
N GLY A 63 -13.85 -12.22 -1.07
CA GLY A 63 -15.00 -13.11 -1.16
C GLY A 63 -16.35 -12.39 -1.02
N ASP A 64 -17.42 -13.16 -0.90
CA ASP A 64 -18.75 -12.65 -0.56
C ASP A 64 -18.96 -12.79 0.95
N ILE A 65 -19.67 -11.84 1.57
CA ILE A 65 -19.99 -11.85 3.01
C ILE A 65 -20.82 -13.08 3.40
N ASP A 66 -21.52 -13.68 2.43
CA ASP A 66 -22.37 -14.86 2.63
C ASP A 66 -21.61 -16.19 2.52
N ASP A 67 -20.33 -16.19 2.11
CA ASP A 67 -19.50 -17.39 2.11
C ASP A 67 -18.78 -17.50 3.46
N ASP A 68 -18.95 -18.65 4.15
CA ASP A 68 -18.24 -18.97 5.40
C ASP A 68 -16.69 -19.00 5.25
N ASP A 69 -16.18 -18.92 4.04
CA ASP A 69 -14.77 -18.84 3.68
C ASP A 69 -14.34 -17.37 3.46
N ASP A 70 -14.20 -16.61 4.53
CA ASP A 70 -13.69 -15.20 4.58
C ASP A 70 -12.19 -15.08 4.17
N ASP A 71 -11.78 -15.76 3.11
CA ASP A 71 -10.38 -15.82 2.71
C ASP A 71 -10.02 -14.77 1.66
N LEU A 72 -8.92 -14.03 1.91
CA LEU A 72 -8.36 -13.10 0.94
C LEU A 72 -7.85 -13.85 -0.30
N SER A 73 -8.50 -13.64 -1.43
CA SER A 73 -8.05 -14.11 -2.73
C SER A 73 -7.24 -13.04 -3.44
N ILE A 74 -6.04 -13.36 -3.87
CA ILE A 74 -5.15 -12.42 -4.57
C ILE A 74 -4.82 -12.97 -5.96
N THR A 75 -5.15 -12.19 -6.98
CA THR A 75 -4.82 -12.47 -8.37
C THR A 75 -3.74 -11.52 -8.86
N LEU A 76 -2.60 -12.07 -9.23
CA LEU A 76 -1.58 -11.35 -10.00
C LEU A 76 -1.92 -11.51 -11.48
N ILE A 77 -1.97 -10.40 -12.23
CA ILE A 77 -2.28 -10.45 -13.69
C ILE A 77 -1.31 -11.34 -14.46
N SER A 78 -0.09 -11.50 -13.95
CA SER A 78 0.94 -12.39 -14.55
C SER A 78 0.79 -13.86 -14.17
N GLU A 79 -0.13 -14.24 -13.30
CA GLU A 79 -0.33 -15.62 -12.84
C GLU A 79 -1.70 -16.16 -13.28
N GLU A 80 -1.75 -17.45 -13.63
CA GLU A 80 -2.96 -18.10 -14.13
C GLU A 80 -3.97 -18.42 -13.00
N HIS A 81 -3.50 -18.49 -11.75
CA HIS A 81 -4.33 -18.89 -10.61
C HIS A 81 -4.21 -17.91 -9.45
N PRO A 82 -5.32 -17.58 -8.79
CA PRO A 82 -5.31 -16.75 -7.59
C PRO A 82 -4.58 -17.45 -6.44
N ARG A 83 -3.95 -16.66 -5.58
CA ARG A 83 -3.40 -17.12 -4.30
C ARG A 83 -4.42 -16.84 -3.21
N ARG A 84 -4.65 -17.80 -2.32
CA ARG A 84 -5.53 -17.64 -1.17
C ARG A 84 -4.72 -17.49 0.10
N PHE A 85 -5.14 -16.59 0.96
CA PHE A 85 -4.57 -16.34 2.27
C PHE A 85 -5.67 -16.47 3.31
N ILE A 86 -5.66 -17.59 4.03
CA ILE A 86 -6.68 -17.97 5.02
C ILE A 86 -6.72 -16.93 6.13
N GLY A 87 -7.91 -16.45 6.46
CA GLY A 87 -8.17 -15.50 7.53
C GLY A 87 -7.63 -14.09 7.30
N MET A 88 -6.98 -13.79 6.17
CA MET A 88 -6.53 -12.44 5.84
C MET A 88 -7.66 -11.67 5.16
N LYS A 89 -7.89 -10.40 5.60
CA LYS A 89 -9.00 -9.56 5.15
C LYS A 89 -8.57 -8.25 4.50
N GLN A 90 -7.41 -7.73 4.84
CA GLN A 90 -6.94 -6.42 4.36
C GLN A 90 -5.50 -6.50 3.86
N LEU A 91 -5.21 -5.71 2.84
CA LEU A 91 -3.90 -5.60 2.21
C LEU A 91 -3.45 -4.14 2.19
N PHE A 92 -2.23 -3.87 2.65
CA PHE A 92 -1.60 -2.56 2.68
C PHE A 92 -0.32 -2.58 1.85
N GLY A 93 -0.06 -1.54 1.10
CA GLY A 93 1.14 -1.43 0.25
C GLY A 93 0.75 -0.94 -1.13
N SER A 94 1.53 -1.10 -2.16
CA SER A 94 2.85 -1.75 -2.15
C SER A 94 3.94 -0.73 -1.79
N VAL A 95 4.88 -1.13 -0.95
CA VAL A 95 6.09 -0.36 -0.65
C VAL A 95 7.29 -1.21 -1.07
N ASP A 96 8.00 -0.78 -2.11
CA ASP A 96 9.10 -1.52 -2.74
C ASP A 96 8.76 -2.99 -3.07
N GLY A 97 7.52 -3.23 -3.47
CA GLY A 97 7.01 -4.57 -3.80
C GLY A 97 6.63 -5.43 -2.61
N LEU A 98 6.73 -4.91 -1.40
CA LEU A 98 6.25 -5.57 -0.18
C LEU A 98 4.83 -5.15 0.14
N PHE A 99 4.09 -6.07 0.73
CA PHE A 99 2.77 -5.85 1.28
C PHE A 99 2.71 -6.23 2.76
N PHE A 100 1.85 -5.56 3.49
CA PHE A 100 1.44 -5.93 4.83
C PHE A 100 -0.01 -6.40 4.79
N MET A 101 -0.27 -7.58 5.33
CA MET A 101 -1.59 -8.21 5.38
C MET A 101 -2.11 -8.24 6.80
N VAL A 102 -3.41 -8.02 6.96
CA VAL A 102 -4.11 -8.10 8.24
C VAL A 102 -5.37 -8.93 8.06
N GLY A 103 -5.68 -9.72 9.06
CA GLY A 103 -6.88 -10.52 9.11
C GLY A 103 -7.19 -11.01 10.48
N GLU A 104 -7.99 -12.05 10.57
CA GLU A 104 -8.45 -12.64 11.80
C GLU A 104 -8.39 -14.17 11.70
N ILE A 105 -7.74 -14.81 12.65
CA ILE A 105 -7.67 -16.26 12.79
C ILE A 105 -8.03 -16.58 14.24
N ASP A 106 -8.99 -17.45 14.44
CA ASP A 106 -9.47 -17.87 15.78
C ASP A 106 -9.91 -16.70 16.68
N ARG A 107 -10.48 -15.64 16.11
CA ARG A 107 -10.87 -14.39 16.76
C ARG A 107 -9.70 -13.54 17.27
N GLU A 108 -8.49 -13.83 16.83
CA GLU A 108 -7.31 -13.01 17.08
C GLU A 108 -6.86 -12.30 15.82
N ILE A 109 -6.39 -11.06 15.97
CA ILE A 109 -5.84 -10.33 14.83
C ILE A 109 -4.54 -10.99 14.41
N SER A 110 -4.50 -11.42 13.17
CA SER A 110 -3.34 -11.99 12.51
C SER A 110 -2.77 -11.00 11.50
N CYS A 111 -1.46 -10.87 11.45
CA CYS A 111 -0.81 -10.02 10.48
C CYS A 111 0.48 -10.63 9.94
N ALA A 112 0.83 -10.29 8.71
CA ALA A 112 2.02 -10.79 8.05
C ALA A 112 2.58 -9.77 7.03
N LEU A 113 3.89 -9.83 6.82
CA LEU A 113 4.53 -9.22 5.65
C LEU A 113 4.59 -10.24 4.52
N TRP A 114 4.38 -9.77 3.31
CA TRP A 114 4.38 -10.60 2.11
C TRP A 114 5.14 -9.94 0.96
N ASN A 115 6.01 -10.73 0.31
CA ASN A 115 6.64 -10.36 -0.95
C ASN A 115 6.13 -11.28 -2.06
N PRO A 116 5.28 -10.82 -2.98
CA PRO A 116 4.78 -11.63 -4.09
C PRO A 116 5.89 -12.17 -4.99
N GLY A 117 6.93 -11.36 -5.24
CA GLY A 117 8.02 -11.70 -6.15
C GLY A 117 8.89 -12.86 -5.65
N THR A 118 9.25 -12.85 -4.36
CA THR A 118 10.04 -13.93 -3.73
C THR A 118 9.18 -15.03 -3.13
N ARG A 119 7.86 -14.81 -2.98
CA ARG A 119 6.89 -15.68 -2.30
C ARG A 119 7.12 -15.83 -0.79
N GLU A 120 7.91 -14.94 -0.20
CA GLU A 120 8.17 -14.94 1.23
C GLU A 120 6.97 -14.37 1.97
N VAL A 121 6.58 -15.03 3.06
CA VAL A 121 5.58 -14.57 4.04
C VAL A 121 6.21 -14.64 5.42
N LYS A 122 6.13 -13.54 6.18
CA LYS A 122 6.59 -13.50 7.57
C LYS A 122 5.42 -13.09 8.46
N PRO A 123 4.91 -13.98 9.31
CA PRO A 123 3.94 -13.61 10.35
C PRO A 123 4.56 -12.59 11.31
N LEU A 124 3.75 -11.63 11.74
CA LEU A 124 4.09 -10.68 12.79
C LEU A 124 3.16 -10.88 13.98
N HIS A 125 3.74 -10.97 15.17
CA HIS A 125 2.96 -11.08 16.41
C HIS A 125 2.77 -9.69 17.01
N LEU A 126 1.52 -9.28 17.19
CA LEU A 126 1.22 -8.00 17.82
C LEU A 126 1.64 -8.00 19.29
N PRO A 127 2.20 -6.91 19.82
CA PRO A 127 2.80 -6.87 21.15
C PRO A 127 1.77 -6.81 22.30
N ILE A 128 0.55 -6.43 21.98
CA ILE A 128 -0.57 -6.37 22.90
C ILE A 128 -1.64 -7.26 22.29
N PRO A 129 -2.29 -8.14 23.07
CA PRO A 129 -3.54 -8.72 22.63
C PRO A 129 -4.46 -7.55 22.30
N VAL A 130 -4.65 -7.28 21.01
CA VAL A 130 -5.68 -6.35 20.58
C VAL A 130 -6.95 -7.03 21.01
N ALA A 131 -7.47 -6.57 22.15
CA ALA A 131 -8.63 -7.15 22.76
C ALA A 131 -9.75 -6.99 21.76
N THR A 132 -10.10 -8.07 21.13
CA THR A 132 -11.26 -8.21 20.25
C THR A 132 -11.36 -7.23 19.05
N ILE A 133 -11.93 -7.68 17.97
CA ILE A 133 -12.32 -6.95 16.75
C ILE A 133 -13.06 -5.62 17.03
N HIS A 134 -13.61 -5.45 18.22
CA HIS A 134 -14.35 -4.27 18.65
C HIS A 134 -13.46 -3.01 18.82
N ASP A 135 -12.14 -3.17 18.91
CA ASP A 135 -11.21 -2.04 19.08
C ASP A 135 -10.71 -1.47 17.76
N SER A 136 -11.14 -2.01 16.61
CA SER A 136 -10.87 -1.53 15.25
C SER A 136 -9.47 -0.94 15.07
N PRO A 137 -8.39 -1.74 15.16
CA PRO A 137 -7.04 -1.22 15.04
C PRO A 137 -6.81 -0.69 13.63
N VAL A 138 -6.13 0.44 13.55
CA VAL A 138 -5.78 1.11 12.30
C VAL A 138 -4.32 0.88 12.01
N PHE A 139 -4.04 0.40 10.80
CA PHE A 139 -2.69 0.04 10.40
C PHE A 139 -2.13 0.97 9.32
N GLY A 140 -0.81 1.06 9.27
CA GLY A 140 -0.05 1.65 8.19
C GLY A 140 1.26 0.91 7.98
N PHE A 141 1.72 0.88 6.74
CA PHE A 141 2.95 0.21 6.34
C PHE A 141 3.79 1.12 5.46
N GLY A 142 5.09 1.18 5.72
CA GLY A 142 5.98 2.07 4.98
C GLY A 142 7.46 1.78 5.20
N LEU A 143 8.29 2.53 4.48
CA LEU A 143 9.75 2.53 4.59
C LEU A 143 10.19 3.79 5.34
N ASP A 144 11.01 3.63 6.34
CA ASP A 144 11.74 4.72 6.98
C ASP A 144 12.84 5.23 6.03
N PRO A 145 12.77 6.46 5.53
CA PRO A 145 13.73 6.96 4.56
C PRO A 145 15.12 7.23 5.16
N LEU A 146 15.25 7.29 6.48
CA LEU A 146 16.52 7.56 7.17
C LEU A 146 17.32 6.28 7.41
N THR A 147 16.63 5.20 7.78
CA THR A 147 17.27 3.93 8.14
C THR A 147 17.09 2.84 7.09
N TYR A 148 16.25 3.08 6.08
CA TYR A 148 15.84 2.09 5.09
C TYR A 148 15.21 0.83 5.70
N ASP A 149 14.58 0.98 6.89
CA ASP A 149 13.86 -0.07 7.56
C ASP A 149 12.36 -0.04 7.19
N TYR A 150 11.81 -1.19 6.84
CA TYR A 150 10.37 -1.32 6.66
C TYR A 150 9.70 -1.36 8.03
N LYS A 151 8.67 -0.55 8.20
CA LYS A 151 7.98 -0.42 9.49
C LYS A 151 6.47 -0.61 9.32
N VAL A 152 5.87 -1.25 10.30
CA VAL A 152 4.42 -1.30 10.48
C VAL A 152 4.07 -0.44 11.66
N VAL A 153 3.13 0.46 11.49
CA VAL A 153 2.52 1.22 12.59
C VAL A 153 1.08 0.79 12.76
N TYR A 154 0.64 0.62 14.00
CA TYR A 154 -0.77 0.53 14.29
C TYR A 154 -1.13 1.39 15.49
N PHE A 155 -2.38 1.84 15.52
CA PHE A 155 -2.95 2.55 16.67
C PHE A 155 -4.40 2.13 16.87
N HIS A 156 -4.86 2.23 18.11
CA HIS A 156 -6.22 1.94 18.49
C HIS A 156 -6.64 2.82 19.67
N ILE A 157 -7.93 2.90 19.89
CA ILE A 157 -8.53 3.53 21.06
C ILE A 157 -9.07 2.41 21.94
N ASN A 158 -8.65 2.37 23.21
CA ASN A 158 -9.23 1.40 24.14
C ASN A 158 -10.59 1.86 24.67
N ASN A 159 -11.26 0.97 25.40
CA ASN A 159 -12.59 1.26 26.01
C ASN A 159 -12.59 2.43 26.99
N LEU A 160 -11.41 2.90 27.44
CA LEU A 160 -11.24 4.06 28.31
C LEU A 160 -10.95 5.35 27.53
N CYS A 161 -11.11 5.33 26.22
CA CYS A 161 -10.77 6.42 25.30
C CYS A 161 -9.28 6.83 25.32
N GLU A 162 -8.39 5.91 25.71
CA GLU A 162 -6.95 6.12 25.62
C GLU A 162 -6.42 5.63 24.28
N HIS A 163 -5.56 6.43 23.66
CA HIS A 163 -4.91 6.09 22.40
C HIS A 163 -3.60 5.36 22.66
N TYR A 164 -3.41 4.23 22.02
CA TYR A 164 -2.16 3.47 22.00
C TYR A 164 -1.68 3.33 20.58
N ALA A 165 -0.38 3.44 20.41
CA ALA A 165 0.28 3.15 19.14
C ALA A 165 1.48 2.25 19.34
N SER A 166 1.78 1.47 18.32
CA SER A 166 2.97 0.63 18.29
C SER A 166 3.60 0.68 16.90
N VAL A 167 4.91 0.64 16.87
CA VAL A 167 5.70 0.59 15.64
C VAL A 167 6.57 -0.65 15.66
N HIS A 168 6.47 -1.47 14.62
CA HIS A 168 7.33 -2.60 14.37
C HIS A 168 8.46 -2.20 13.43
N SER A 169 9.70 -2.49 13.82
CA SER A 169 10.89 -2.41 12.97
C SER A 169 11.15 -3.79 12.37
N CYS A 170 11.08 -3.90 11.04
CA CYS A 170 11.31 -5.19 10.37
C CYS A 170 12.77 -5.62 10.44
N SER A 171 13.71 -4.67 10.47
CA SER A 171 15.14 -4.94 10.57
C SER A 171 15.55 -5.46 11.96
N ARG A 172 14.88 -5.00 13.03
CA ARG A 172 15.14 -5.38 14.42
C ARG A 172 14.21 -6.47 14.94
N ASP A 173 13.12 -6.73 14.23
CA ASP A 173 12.02 -7.63 14.61
C ASP A 173 11.44 -7.32 16.00
N LEU A 174 11.28 -6.04 16.30
CA LEU A 174 10.84 -5.54 17.60
C LEU A 174 9.73 -4.52 17.47
N TRP A 175 8.78 -4.55 18.42
CA TRP A 175 7.74 -3.57 18.60
C TRP A 175 8.13 -2.53 19.66
N ARG A 176 7.81 -1.28 19.38
CA ARG A 176 7.88 -0.17 20.35
C ARG A 176 6.49 0.39 20.58
N ILE A 177 6.03 0.39 21.82
CA ILE A 177 4.72 0.87 22.23
C ILE A 177 4.84 2.28 22.81
N PHE A 178 3.90 3.17 22.50
CA PHE A 178 3.85 4.52 23.04
C PHE A 178 2.42 5.09 23.06
N LYS A 179 2.21 6.17 23.81
CA LYS A 179 0.93 6.91 23.81
C LYS A 179 1.04 8.08 22.84
N PRO A 180 0.39 8.03 21.68
CA PRO A 180 0.41 9.10 20.71
C PRO A 180 -0.57 10.20 21.09
N LYS A 181 -0.33 11.42 20.59
CA LYS A 181 -1.37 12.45 20.52
C LYS A 181 -2.08 12.31 19.19
N ILE A 182 -3.28 11.76 19.20
CA ILE A 182 -4.13 11.57 18.02
C ILE A 182 -5.47 12.26 18.31
N PRO A 183 -6.09 12.94 17.33
CA PRO A 183 -7.41 13.56 17.49
C PRO A 183 -8.46 12.49 17.79
N TYR A 184 -9.56 12.89 18.39
CA TYR A 184 -10.72 12.02 18.51
C TYR A 184 -11.32 11.76 17.13
N PHE A 185 -11.59 10.51 16.81
CA PHE A 185 -12.26 10.09 15.58
C PHE A 185 -13.26 8.98 15.89
N THR A 186 -14.24 8.79 15.02
CA THR A 186 -15.22 7.71 15.12
C THR A 186 -14.97 6.60 14.12
N ASP A 187 -14.31 6.92 13.01
CA ASP A 187 -14.06 5.99 11.94
C ASP A 187 -12.83 6.39 11.12
N VAL A 188 -12.18 5.43 10.51
CA VAL A 188 -11.07 5.63 9.57
C VAL A 188 -11.52 5.17 8.20
N LYS A 189 -11.53 6.09 7.25
CA LYS A 189 -11.90 5.75 5.88
C LYS A 189 -10.76 4.99 5.19
N HIS A 190 -11.10 3.87 4.61
CA HIS A 190 -10.19 3.14 3.75
C HIS A 190 -9.89 3.97 2.51
N THR A 191 -8.63 4.01 2.14
CA THR A 191 -8.17 4.77 0.97
C THR A 191 -8.05 3.86 -0.24
N PHE A 192 -8.12 4.45 -1.42
CA PHE A 192 -7.92 3.72 -2.67
C PHE A 192 -6.44 3.40 -2.86
N GLY A 193 -6.06 2.13 -2.79
CA GLY A 193 -4.66 1.69 -2.92
C GLY A 193 -3.83 2.03 -1.68
N THR A 194 -2.55 2.37 -1.89
CA THR A 194 -1.67 2.74 -0.79
C THR A 194 -1.76 4.23 -0.44
N ALA A 195 -1.80 4.51 0.84
CA ALA A 195 -1.70 5.87 1.37
C ALA A 195 -0.26 6.23 1.84
N TYR A 196 0.73 5.41 1.50
CA TYR A 196 2.14 5.68 1.76
C TYR A 196 2.76 6.56 0.67
N LEU A 197 3.45 7.62 1.10
CA LEU A 197 4.18 8.52 0.20
C LEU A 197 5.43 9.08 0.89
N ASN A 198 6.61 8.88 0.29
CA ASN A 198 7.88 9.50 0.71
C ASN A 198 8.19 9.39 2.21
N GLY A 199 8.07 8.21 2.80
CA GLY A 199 8.33 7.97 4.22
C GLY A 199 7.20 8.35 5.17
N THR A 200 6.03 8.71 4.65
CA THR A 200 4.86 9.10 5.45
C THR A 200 3.65 8.26 5.04
N TYR A 201 2.89 7.80 6.02
CA TYR A 201 1.59 7.15 5.80
C TYR A 201 0.46 8.10 6.21
N TYR A 202 -0.64 8.08 5.47
CA TYR A 202 -1.76 8.99 5.64
C TYR A 202 -3.07 8.21 5.83
N TRP A 203 -3.92 8.69 6.74
CA TRP A 203 -5.29 8.20 6.96
C TRP A 203 -6.28 9.33 6.87
N LEU A 204 -7.49 9.04 6.40
CA LEU A 204 -8.65 9.91 6.51
C LEU A 204 -9.44 9.51 7.75
N LEU A 205 -9.48 10.39 8.74
CA LEU A 205 -10.28 10.25 9.96
C LEU A 205 -11.59 10.99 9.80
N THR A 206 -12.68 10.34 10.16
CA THR A 206 -14.01 10.95 10.20
C THR A 206 -14.57 10.92 11.63
N GLY A 207 -15.52 11.82 11.89
CA GLY A 207 -16.05 11.98 13.25
C GLY A 207 -15.27 13.03 14.04
N GLY A 208 -15.91 13.70 14.88
CA GLY A 208 -15.46 14.87 15.62
C GLY A 208 -16.63 15.84 15.71
N HIS A 209 -16.43 16.93 16.40
CA HIS A 209 -17.52 17.88 16.69
C HIS A 209 -18.04 18.65 15.45
N HIS A 210 -17.40 18.49 14.30
CA HIS A 210 -17.84 19.10 13.04
C HIS A 210 -17.83 18.00 11.98
N SER A 211 -18.75 18.02 11.06
CA SER A 211 -18.92 17.07 9.93
C SER A 211 -17.71 17.02 8.97
N ASN A 212 -16.53 17.30 9.45
CA ASN A 212 -15.31 17.43 8.71
C ASN A 212 -14.45 16.18 8.91
N TYR A 213 -13.67 15.84 7.90
CA TYR A 213 -12.63 14.83 8.00
C TYR A 213 -11.29 15.51 8.36
N THR A 214 -10.43 14.75 9.01
CA THR A 214 -9.05 15.14 9.32
C THR A 214 -8.11 14.16 8.65
N ILE A 215 -6.98 14.63 8.15
CA ILE A 215 -5.92 13.78 7.66
C ILE A 215 -4.93 13.59 8.79
N LEU A 216 -4.82 12.35 9.27
CA LEU A 216 -3.77 11.94 10.18
C LEU A 216 -2.61 11.43 9.33
N LEU A 217 -1.39 11.80 9.68
CA LEU A 217 -0.20 11.24 9.09
C LEU A 217 0.74 10.69 10.15
N PHE A 218 1.53 9.69 9.74
CA PHE A 218 2.64 9.15 10.50
C PHE A 218 3.92 9.20 9.68
N ASP A 219 4.90 9.92 10.17
CA ASP A 219 6.23 10.01 9.56
C ASP A 219 7.12 8.89 10.12
N PHE A 220 7.54 7.96 9.26
CA PHE A 220 8.32 6.79 9.68
C PHE A 220 9.75 7.12 10.12
N GLY A 221 10.32 8.22 9.65
CA GLY A 221 11.66 8.65 10.03
C GLY A 221 11.70 9.22 11.44
N SER A 222 10.77 10.11 11.78
CA SER A 222 10.67 10.71 13.12
C SER A 222 9.78 9.89 14.07
N GLU A 223 9.01 8.93 13.56
CA GLU A 223 7.98 8.16 14.29
C GLU A 223 6.96 9.04 15.03
N MET A 224 6.51 10.09 14.36
CA MET A 224 5.60 11.09 14.91
C MET A 224 4.29 11.14 14.13
N PHE A 225 3.18 11.23 14.88
CA PHE A 225 1.87 11.56 14.30
C PHE A 225 1.72 13.07 14.17
N LYS A 226 1.08 13.50 13.08
CA LYS A 226 0.68 14.90 12.84
C LYS A 226 -0.70 14.93 12.18
N GLU A 227 -1.39 16.05 12.35
CA GLU A 227 -2.68 16.32 11.73
C GLU A 227 -2.53 17.35 10.62
N ILE A 228 -3.33 17.19 9.57
CA ILE A 228 -3.45 18.15 8.47
C ILE A 228 -4.93 18.37 8.22
N GLU A 229 -5.33 19.64 8.12
CA GLU A 229 -6.67 19.98 7.67
C GLU A 229 -6.82 19.69 6.18
N GLY A 230 -7.98 19.09 5.81
CA GLY A 230 -8.33 18.84 4.42
C GLY A 230 -8.75 20.10 3.67
N PRO A 231 -8.91 20.04 2.34
CA PRO A 231 -9.37 21.17 1.54
C PRO A 231 -10.85 21.50 1.83
N GLY A 232 -11.12 22.69 2.34
CA GLY A 232 -12.45 23.30 2.41
C GLY A 232 -13.32 22.91 3.61
N HIS A 233 -14.22 23.83 3.99
CA HIS A 233 -15.17 23.68 5.10
C HIS A 233 -16.54 23.14 4.66
N GLN A 234 -16.63 22.41 3.56
CA GLN A 234 -17.92 21.94 3.06
C GLN A 234 -18.26 20.58 3.68
N SER A 235 -19.52 20.40 4.05
CA SER A 235 -20.05 19.09 4.44
C SER A 235 -19.84 18.14 3.26
N VAL A 236 -18.90 17.24 3.43
CA VAL A 236 -18.50 16.28 2.41
C VAL A 236 -19.21 14.98 2.72
N ASP A 237 -19.75 14.33 1.71
CA ASP A 237 -20.12 12.92 1.83
C ASP A 237 -18.84 12.13 2.02
N THR A 238 -18.56 11.78 3.28
CA THR A 238 -17.32 11.07 3.66
C THR A 238 -17.20 9.70 3.01
N ASN A 239 -18.28 9.13 2.50
CA ASN A 239 -18.27 7.83 1.81
C ASN A 239 -17.57 7.88 0.45
N MET A 240 -17.37 9.06 -0.10
CA MET A 240 -16.77 9.27 -1.41
C MET A 240 -15.43 10.02 -1.35
N LEU A 241 -14.78 9.99 -0.19
CA LEU A 241 -13.44 10.53 0.00
C LEU A 241 -12.38 9.47 -0.24
N GLY A 242 -11.28 9.86 -0.88
CA GLY A 242 -10.12 8.99 -1.05
C GLY A 242 -8.81 9.77 -1.01
N LEU A 243 -7.75 9.12 -0.56
CA LEU A 243 -6.37 9.61 -0.69
C LEU A 243 -5.72 9.01 -1.92
N MET A 244 -4.93 9.83 -2.61
CA MET A 244 -4.12 9.41 -3.74
C MET A 244 -2.81 10.21 -3.79
N SER A 245 -1.89 9.82 -4.64
CA SER A 245 -0.71 10.61 -4.97
C SER A 245 -0.85 11.23 -6.37
N VAL A 246 -0.42 12.47 -6.50
CA VAL A 246 -0.33 13.17 -7.79
C VAL A 246 0.98 13.94 -7.81
N ASP A 247 1.84 13.70 -8.80
CA ASP A 247 3.17 14.32 -8.94
C ASP A 247 3.98 14.29 -7.63
N SER A 248 4.05 13.12 -6.99
CA SER A 248 4.73 12.92 -5.70
C SER A 248 4.21 13.81 -4.55
N SER A 249 2.98 14.30 -4.65
CA SER A 249 2.27 15.00 -3.58
C SER A 249 1.02 14.22 -3.18
N ILE A 250 0.61 14.36 -1.91
CA ILE A 250 -0.68 13.80 -1.47
C ILE A 250 -1.84 14.57 -2.10
N ALA A 251 -2.84 13.86 -2.53
CA ALA A 251 -4.05 14.45 -3.08
C ALA A 251 -5.30 13.81 -2.46
N ILE A 252 -6.38 14.58 -2.44
CA ILE A 252 -7.69 14.14 -2.00
C ILE A 252 -8.62 14.11 -3.19
N LEU A 253 -9.27 12.96 -3.35
CA LEU A 253 -10.41 12.77 -4.21
C LEU A 253 -11.67 12.99 -3.40
N ASN A 254 -12.54 13.88 -3.86
CA ASN A 254 -13.77 14.25 -3.17
C ASN A 254 -14.95 14.34 -4.14
N LEU A 255 -16.11 13.77 -3.77
CA LEU A 255 -17.33 13.95 -4.57
C LEU A 255 -17.73 15.44 -4.57
N ASN A 256 -17.96 15.97 -5.77
CA ASN A 256 -18.41 17.35 -5.93
C ASN A 256 -19.89 17.47 -5.53
N PRO A 257 -20.24 18.27 -4.50
CA PRO A 257 -21.63 18.35 -4.02
C PRO A 257 -22.58 19.07 -5.00
N ARG A 258 -22.06 19.76 -6.01
CA ARG A 258 -22.85 20.56 -6.96
C ARG A 258 -23.15 19.82 -8.27
N THR A 259 -22.44 18.74 -8.55
CA THR A 259 -22.54 18.06 -9.85
C THR A 259 -22.59 16.56 -9.63
N VAL A 260 -23.64 15.93 -10.11
CA VAL A 260 -23.84 14.48 -9.96
C VAL A 260 -22.72 13.70 -10.65
N PHE A 261 -22.18 12.71 -9.95
CA PHE A 261 -21.06 11.86 -10.40
C PHE A 261 -19.79 12.63 -10.81
N ALA A 262 -19.61 13.84 -10.30
CA ALA A 262 -18.36 14.58 -10.48
C ALA A 262 -17.47 14.48 -9.25
N TYR A 263 -16.18 14.38 -9.49
CA TYR A 263 -15.16 14.31 -8.45
C TYR A 263 -14.20 15.48 -8.60
N ASP A 264 -13.83 16.08 -7.48
CA ASP A 264 -12.79 17.08 -7.37
C ASP A 264 -11.50 16.43 -6.87
N ILE A 265 -10.40 16.70 -7.55
CA ILE A 265 -9.06 16.33 -7.07
C ILE A 265 -8.38 17.58 -6.53
N TRP A 266 -7.98 17.51 -5.27
CA TRP A 266 -7.26 18.55 -4.56
C TRP A 266 -5.85 18.06 -4.24
N VAL A 267 -4.82 18.77 -4.66
CA VAL A 267 -3.41 18.43 -4.42
C VAL A 267 -2.86 19.33 -3.33
N MET A 268 -2.17 18.74 -2.38
CA MET A 268 -1.49 19.47 -1.31
C MET A 268 -0.19 20.07 -1.83
N ILE A 269 -0.08 21.39 -1.79
CA ILE A 269 1.13 22.13 -2.21
C ILE A 269 2.05 22.43 -1.03
N GLN A 270 1.50 22.55 0.16
CA GLN A 270 2.18 22.65 1.45
C GLN A 270 1.26 22.02 2.51
N PRO A 271 1.76 21.61 3.68
CA PRO A 271 0.93 21.07 4.75
C PRO A 271 -0.28 21.96 5.04
N GLY A 272 -1.50 21.43 4.85
CA GLY A 272 -2.78 22.14 5.01
C GLY A 272 -3.15 23.14 3.91
N VAL A 273 -2.31 23.32 2.88
CA VAL A 273 -2.61 24.21 1.75
C VAL A 273 -2.88 23.40 0.51
N TRP A 274 -4.07 23.54 -0.04
CA TRP A 274 -4.58 22.73 -1.13
C TRP A 274 -4.92 23.54 -2.37
N ASN A 275 -4.58 23.01 -3.54
CA ASN A 275 -5.02 23.52 -4.82
C ASN A 275 -5.93 22.52 -5.50
N LYS A 276 -7.06 22.98 -6.00
CA LYS A 276 -7.92 22.18 -6.85
C LYS A 276 -7.25 21.96 -8.20
N LEU A 277 -6.97 20.71 -8.53
CA LEU A 277 -6.34 20.33 -9.79
C LEU A 277 -7.34 20.25 -10.93
N VAL A 278 -8.40 19.46 -10.72
CA VAL A 278 -9.39 19.16 -11.77
C VAL A 278 -10.72 18.75 -11.14
N THR A 279 -11.81 18.99 -11.87
CA THR A 279 -13.10 18.33 -11.69
C THR A 279 -13.36 17.43 -12.89
N PHE A 280 -13.69 16.17 -12.66
CA PHE A 280 -14.04 15.25 -13.72
C PHE A 280 -15.32 14.48 -13.41
N GLN A 281 -16.05 14.08 -14.43
CA GLN A 281 -17.22 13.21 -14.26
C GLN A 281 -16.79 11.74 -14.40
N CYS A 282 -17.20 10.92 -13.44
CA CYS A 282 -16.92 9.50 -13.43
C CYS A 282 -18.16 8.71 -13.05
N PHE A 283 -18.59 7.83 -13.98
CA PHE A 283 -19.69 6.90 -13.77
C PHE A 283 -19.20 5.50 -13.41
N PHE A 284 -17.89 5.35 -13.23
CA PHE A 284 -17.23 4.09 -12.91
C PHE A 284 -16.82 4.05 -11.45
N ARG A 285 -16.69 2.84 -10.91
CA ARG A 285 -16.20 2.65 -9.54
C ARG A 285 -14.70 2.85 -9.48
N ILE A 286 -14.25 3.67 -8.55
CA ILE A 286 -12.82 3.88 -8.31
C ILE A 286 -12.33 2.72 -7.47
N LYS A 287 -11.31 2.01 -7.96
CA LYS A 287 -10.73 0.83 -7.30
C LYS A 287 -9.35 1.07 -6.73
N SER A 288 -8.61 2.01 -7.30
CA SER A 288 -7.26 2.35 -6.86
C SER A 288 -6.82 3.66 -7.48
N CYS A 289 -5.69 4.15 -7.01
CA CYS A 289 -4.93 5.20 -7.69
C CYS A 289 -3.44 4.82 -7.71
N TYR A 290 -2.79 5.20 -8.79
CA TYR A 290 -1.37 5.02 -8.94
C TYR A 290 -0.79 6.18 -9.73
N ASP A 291 0.18 6.88 -9.11
CA ASP A 291 0.76 8.09 -9.66
C ASP A 291 -0.34 9.08 -10.07
N ASN A 292 -0.39 9.53 -11.31
CA ASN A 292 -1.41 10.44 -11.81
C ASN A 292 -2.66 9.74 -12.36
N SER A 293 -2.82 8.46 -12.11
CA SER A 293 -3.90 7.66 -12.70
C SER A 293 -4.86 7.10 -11.66
N LEU A 294 -6.15 7.21 -11.95
CA LEU A 294 -7.21 6.47 -11.26
C LEU A 294 -7.46 5.14 -11.98
N ILE A 295 -7.61 4.09 -11.23
CA ILE A 295 -8.02 2.78 -11.73
C ILE A 295 -9.50 2.60 -11.45
N LEU A 296 -10.24 2.45 -12.50
CA LEU A 296 -11.69 2.44 -12.50
C LEU A 296 -12.21 1.07 -12.95
N ALA A 297 -13.30 0.63 -12.35
CA ALA A 297 -14.02 -0.56 -12.79
C ALA A 297 -15.30 -0.14 -13.53
N THR A 298 -15.45 -0.62 -14.76
CA THR A 298 -16.67 -0.41 -15.56
C THR A 298 -17.82 -1.29 -15.06
N LYS A 299 -19.03 -1.02 -15.53
CA LYS A 299 -20.22 -1.85 -15.26
C LYS A 299 -20.05 -3.30 -15.73
N ASP A 300 -19.20 -3.53 -16.73
CA ASP A 300 -18.90 -4.85 -17.28
C ASP A 300 -17.69 -5.50 -16.61
N SER A 301 -17.28 -5.02 -15.42
CA SER A 301 -16.14 -5.56 -14.66
C SER A 301 -14.80 -5.49 -15.38
N GLN A 302 -14.60 -4.52 -16.25
CA GLN A 302 -13.34 -4.25 -16.92
C GLN A 302 -12.57 -3.15 -16.19
N LEU A 303 -11.24 -3.27 -16.13
CA LEU A 303 -10.38 -2.22 -15.60
C LEU A 303 -10.00 -1.20 -16.66
N VAL A 304 -10.11 0.06 -16.26
CA VAL A 304 -9.76 1.23 -17.06
C VAL A 304 -8.86 2.14 -16.23
N SER A 305 -7.78 2.65 -16.82
CA SER A 305 -6.97 3.70 -16.24
C SER A 305 -7.42 5.06 -16.78
N TYR A 306 -7.63 6.02 -15.90
CA TYR A 306 -7.91 7.42 -16.22
C TYR A 306 -6.77 8.30 -15.70
N ASP A 307 -6.07 8.96 -16.61
CA ASP A 307 -5.00 9.89 -16.28
C ASP A 307 -5.58 11.28 -15.99
N VAL A 308 -5.39 11.76 -14.76
CA VAL A 308 -5.99 13.02 -14.27
C VAL A 308 -5.34 14.27 -14.86
N ARG A 309 -4.13 14.16 -15.42
CA ARG A 309 -3.41 15.28 -16.05
C ARG A 309 -3.81 15.46 -17.52
N THR A 310 -3.91 14.35 -18.22
CA THR A 310 -4.16 14.37 -19.67
C THR A 310 -5.62 14.19 -20.03
N ASN A 311 -6.46 13.84 -19.05
CA ASN A 311 -7.89 13.53 -19.24
C ASN A 311 -8.10 12.38 -20.24
N LYS A 312 -7.19 11.41 -20.25
CA LYS A 312 -7.24 10.26 -21.15
C LYS A 312 -7.59 8.99 -20.41
N THR A 313 -8.41 8.18 -21.07
CA THR A 313 -8.80 6.86 -20.59
C THR A 313 -8.12 5.78 -21.41
N ARG A 314 -7.64 4.73 -20.75
CA ARG A 314 -7.00 3.56 -21.36
C ARG A 314 -7.60 2.28 -20.79
N HIS A 315 -8.06 1.37 -21.66
CA HIS A 315 -8.45 0.03 -21.24
C HIS A 315 -7.21 -0.79 -20.85
N LEU A 316 -7.29 -1.46 -19.71
CA LEU A 316 -6.19 -2.28 -19.20
C LEU A 316 -6.27 -3.75 -19.66
N GLY A 317 -7.36 -4.12 -20.38
CA GLY A 317 -7.54 -5.44 -20.95
C GLY A 317 -7.78 -6.54 -19.90
N PHE A 318 -8.22 -6.16 -18.71
CA PHE A 318 -8.45 -7.08 -17.60
C PHE A 318 -9.91 -7.03 -17.15
N HIS A 319 -10.47 -8.22 -16.86
CA HIS A 319 -11.84 -8.42 -16.39
C HIS A 319 -11.83 -9.32 -15.15
N HIS A 320 -12.54 -8.93 -14.09
CA HIS A 320 -12.71 -9.75 -12.89
C HIS A 320 -14.11 -9.50 -12.29
N PRO A 321 -14.91 -10.55 -12.00
CA PRO A 321 -16.27 -10.38 -11.47
C PRO A 321 -16.36 -9.59 -10.18
N GLY A 322 -15.40 -9.77 -9.27
CA GLY A 322 -15.30 -9.06 -7.98
C GLY A 322 -15.14 -7.54 -8.14
N LEU A 323 -14.77 -7.02 -9.31
CA LEU A 323 -14.68 -5.58 -9.54
C LEU A 323 -16.03 -4.85 -9.47
N ARG A 324 -17.16 -5.58 -9.49
CA ARG A 324 -18.50 -5.02 -9.27
C ARG A 324 -18.80 -4.71 -7.82
N LYS A 325 -18.10 -5.35 -6.87
CA LYS A 325 -18.32 -5.16 -5.43
C LYS A 325 -17.79 -3.79 -5.01
N ASP A 326 -18.48 -3.15 -4.06
CA ASP A 326 -18.01 -1.92 -3.44
C ASP A 326 -17.06 -2.28 -2.29
N ALA A 327 -15.87 -1.70 -2.31
CA ALA A 327 -14.84 -1.97 -1.31
C ALA A 327 -15.26 -1.58 0.14
N GLU A 328 -16.28 -0.73 0.28
CA GLU A 328 -16.72 -0.21 1.59
C GLU A 328 -17.75 -1.08 2.30
N TYR A 329 -18.56 -1.88 1.58
CA TYR A 329 -19.72 -2.55 2.17
C TYR A 329 -19.63 -4.07 2.16
N ASP A 330 -18.83 -4.67 1.25
CA ASP A 330 -18.96 -6.11 0.95
C ASP A 330 -17.61 -6.87 1.06
N GLY A 331 -16.70 -6.46 1.94
CA GLY A 331 -15.38 -7.10 1.99
C GLY A 331 -14.55 -6.93 0.72
N GLY A 332 -14.93 -6.09 -0.11
CA GLY A 332 -14.49 -5.47 -1.35
C GLY A 332 -13.31 -6.03 -2.13
N CYS A 333 -13.42 -5.88 -3.44
CA CYS A 333 -12.32 -6.08 -4.37
C CYS A 333 -11.53 -4.77 -4.56
N GLY A 334 -10.22 -4.82 -4.36
CA GLY A 334 -9.32 -3.70 -4.59
C GLY A 334 -8.23 -4.04 -5.59
N VAL A 335 -7.53 -3.00 -6.05
CA VAL A 335 -6.47 -3.12 -7.04
C VAL A 335 -5.23 -2.39 -6.54
N PHE A 336 -4.08 -3.03 -6.63
CA PHE A 336 -2.79 -2.40 -6.36
C PHE A 336 -1.89 -2.44 -7.59
N TYR A 337 -1.12 -1.38 -7.76
CA TYR A 337 0.08 -1.44 -8.57
C TYR A 337 1.27 -1.87 -7.70
N TYR A 338 2.05 -2.82 -8.19
CA TYR A 338 3.27 -3.21 -7.50
C TYR A 338 4.39 -3.51 -8.49
N LYS A 339 5.63 -3.32 -8.05
CA LYS A 339 6.81 -3.80 -8.76
C LYS A 339 7.32 -5.05 -8.08
N GLU A 340 7.65 -6.08 -8.86
CA GLU A 340 8.34 -7.26 -8.30
C GLU A 340 9.63 -6.83 -7.59
N SER A 341 9.89 -7.44 -6.45
CA SER A 341 10.99 -7.06 -5.58
C SER A 341 11.82 -8.25 -5.12
N LEU A 342 13.14 -8.04 -5.02
CA LEU A 342 14.08 -8.95 -4.38
C LEU A 342 14.28 -8.64 -2.89
N VAL A 343 13.57 -7.65 -2.37
CA VAL A 343 13.64 -7.30 -0.95
C VAL A 343 13.30 -8.52 -0.12
N LYS A 344 14.23 -8.90 0.75
CA LYS A 344 14.04 -10.01 1.69
C LYS A 344 13.24 -9.55 2.90
N ILE A 345 12.33 -10.40 3.33
CA ILE A 345 11.67 -10.26 4.62
C ILE A 345 12.52 -11.06 5.62
N LYS A 346 13.41 -10.38 6.37
CA LYS A 346 14.29 -11.04 7.34
C LYS A 346 13.50 -11.88 8.35
N ARG A 347 13.94 -13.14 8.57
CA ARG A 347 13.47 -14.02 9.65
C ARG A 347 14.50 -14.01 10.77
N ARG A 348 14.05 -14.22 12.01
CA ARG A 348 14.95 -14.34 13.19
C ARG A 348 16.00 -15.43 13.01
N ASP A 349 15.64 -16.51 12.28
CA ASP A 349 16.49 -17.69 12.09
C ASP A 349 17.55 -17.52 10.98
N ASP A 350 17.51 -16.42 10.22
CA ASP A 350 18.46 -16.17 9.12
C ASP A 350 19.81 -15.58 9.62
N GLU A 351 19.93 -15.18 10.88
CA GLU A 351 21.19 -14.65 11.46
C GLU A 351 22.21 -15.76 11.77
N ASP A 352 21.77 -17.01 11.96
CA ASP A 352 22.65 -18.14 12.33
C ASP A 352 23.25 -18.87 11.10
N LEU A 353 22.86 -18.52 9.88
CA LEU A 353 23.30 -19.21 8.65
C LEU A 353 24.32 -18.43 7.80
N ASP A 354 24.65 -17.20 8.16
CA ASP A 354 25.64 -16.35 7.47
C ASP A 354 27.04 -16.35 8.13
N HIS A 355 27.34 -17.35 9.02
CA HIS A 355 28.67 -17.57 9.63
C HIS A 355 29.38 -18.80 9.08
#